data_d78ff112f7b12177216b0131d3e4b7fe
#
_entry.id   d78ff112f7b12177216b0131d3e4b7fe
#
_cell.length_a   1.000
_cell.length_b   1.000
_cell.length_c   1.000
_cell.angle_alpha   90.00
_cell.angle_beta   90.00
_cell.angle_gamma   90.00
#
_symmetry.space_group_name_H-M   'P 1'
#
loop_
_entity.id
_entity.type
_entity.pdbx_description
1 polymer ?
#
loop_
_entity_poly.entity_id
_entity_poly.type
_entity_poly.pdbx_seq_one_letter_code
_entity_poly.pdbx_strand_id
1 'polypeptide(L)'
;MLLGIFDGLIMSFVLTLLPHLMGLGKYVDNGRRYQYFWQFMYEFLYCIFAVGAVEEFVFRGLIYGKIRDIFSGEWPAIILSSILFGFVHIFSGNLIQVIATSILGLIFCLIRLKISGITTLSLIFAHGVYNAMISVWASIFLKGM
;
A
#
# COMPACT_ATOMS: atom_id res chain seq x y z
N MET A 1 1.42 -14.84 -5.30
CA MET A 1 0.74 -14.69 -3.98
C MET A 1 1.74 -14.65 -2.84
N LEU A 2 2.52 -15.71 -2.56
CA LEU A 2 3.50 -15.73 -1.45
C LEU A 2 4.52 -14.57 -1.54
N LEU A 3 5.04 -14.27 -2.71
CA LEU A 3 5.94 -13.13 -2.92
C LEU A 3 5.27 -11.80 -2.54
N GLY A 4 3.99 -11.62 -2.85
CA GLY A 4 3.25 -10.42 -2.46
C GLY A 4 3.06 -10.30 -0.94
N ILE A 5 2.74 -11.39 -0.24
CA ILE A 5 2.64 -11.38 1.22
C ILE A 5 3.99 -10.99 1.84
N PHE A 6 5.08 -11.60 1.38
CA PHE A 6 6.42 -11.29 1.87
C PHE A 6 6.82 -9.83 1.61
N ASP A 7 6.53 -9.33 0.41
CA ASP A 7 6.74 -7.93 0.04
C ASP A 7 5.95 -6.96 0.93
N GLY A 8 4.66 -7.24 1.16
CA GLY A 8 3.82 -6.44 2.07
C GLY A 8 4.34 -6.41 3.50
N LEU A 9 4.87 -7.53 4.01
CA LEU A 9 5.49 -7.58 5.33
C LEU A 9 6.76 -6.72 5.39
N ILE A 10 7.65 -6.82 4.40
CA ILE A 10 8.86 -5.99 4.32
C ILE A 10 8.50 -4.52 4.24
N MET A 11 7.56 -4.16 3.35
CA MET A 11 7.13 -2.78 3.20
C MET A 11 6.52 -2.23 4.48
N SER A 12 5.70 -3.00 5.20
CA SER A 12 5.13 -2.57 6.47
C SER A 12 6.21 -2.33 7.54
N PHE A 13 7.23 -3.18 7.56
CA PHE A 13 8.37 -3.00 8.45
C PHE A 13 9.11 -1.70 8.14
N VAL A 14 9.48 -1.49 6.88
CA VAL A 14 10.31 -0.34 6.45
C VAL A 14 9.52 0.96 6.47
N LEU A 15 8.27 0.97 6.00
CA LEU A 15 7.49 2.20 5.80
C LEU A 15 6.56 2.53 6.97
N THR A 16 6.38 1.63 7.93
CA THR A 16 5.51 1.87 9.09
C THR A 16 6.23 1.66 10.40
N LEU A 17 6.72 0.45 10.67
CA LEU A 17 7.34 0.15 11.97
C LEU A 17 8.62 0.96 12.19
N LEU A 18 9.51 1.01 11.21
CA LEU A 18 10.76 1.75 11.35
C LEU A 18 10.54 3.26 11.58
N PRO A 19 9.68 3.98 10.82
CA PRO A 19 9.30 5.35 11.13
C PRO A 19 8.70 5.52 12.54
N HIS A 20 7.90 4.57 13.01
CA HIS A 20 7.37 4.57 14.37
C HIS A 20 8.47 4.55 15.42
N LEU A 21 9.44 3.65 15.27
CA LEU A 21 10.59 3.53 16.17
C LEU A 21 11.49 4.79 16.15
N MET A 22 11.45 5.56 15.05
CA MET A 22 12.16 6.83 14.90
C MET A 22 11.38 8.05 15.42
N GLY A 23 10.23 7.85 16.06
CA GLY A 23 9.39 8.94 16.59
C GLY A 23 8.53 9.65 15.53
N LEU A 24 8.43 9.09 14.32
CA LEU A 24 7.63 9.62 13.22
C LEU A 24 6.24 8.96 13.13
N GLY A 25 5.80 8.27 14.18
CA GLY A 25 4.56 7.51 14.23
C GLY A 25 3.32 8.29 13.79
N LYS A 26 3.23 9.58 14.15
CA LYS A 26 2.11 10.45 13.77
C LYS A 26 1.85 10.57 12.26
N TYR A 27 2.82 10.23 11.42
CA TYR A 27 2.68 10.30 9.96
C TYR A 27 2.28 8.98 9.32
N VAL A 28 2.43 7.87 10.04
CA VAL A 28 2.22 6.51 9.51
C VAL A 28 1.15 5.74 10.28
N ASP A 29 0.64 6.28 11.37
CA ASP A 29 -0.40 5.67 12.19
C ASP A 29 -1.79 5.97 11.61
N ASN A 30 -2.60 4.92 11.44
CA ASN A 30 -3.98 5.04 10.97
C ASN A 30 -5.00 5.24 12.12
N GLY A 31 -4.56 5.33 13.37
CA GLY A 31 -5.40 5.50 14.56
C GLY A 31 -6.18 4.26 15.00
N ARG A 32 -6.10 3.16 14.25
CA ARG A 32 -6.82 1.93 14.58
C ARG A 32 -6.07 1.13 15.65
N ARG A 33 -6.81 0.65 16.65
CA ARG A 33 -6.28 -0.19 17.74
C ARG A 33 -7.18 -1.39 17.93
N TYR A 34 -6.59 -2.58 17.83
CA TYR A 34 -7.29 -3.84 17.96
C TYR A 34 -6.86 -4.57 19.21
N GLN A 35 -7.82 -5.26 19.84
CA GLN A 35 -7.61 -6.03 21.09
C GLN A 35 -7.90 -7.51 20.90
N TYR A 36 -8.82 -7.85 20.00
CA TYR A 36 -9.28 -9.21 19.78
C TYR A 36 -8.77 -9.77 18.46
N PHE A 37 -8.42 -11.04 18.43
CA PHE A 37 -7.90 -11.71 17.24
C PHE A 37 -8.80 -11.57 15.99
N TRP A 38 -10.11 -11.67 16.17
CA TRP A 38 -11.06 -11.54 15.05
C TRP A 38 -11.02 -10.16 14.37
N GLN A 39 -10.66 -9.10 15.10
CA GLN A 39 -10.51 -7.74 14.52
C GLN A 39 -9.33 -7.69 13.55
N PHE A 40 -8.22 -8.32 13.89
CA PHE A 40 -7.07 -8.45 12.99
C PHE A 40 -7.42 -9.30 11.77
N MET A 41 -8.11 -10.41 11.95
CA MET A 41 -8.56 -11.24 10.82
C MET A 41 -9.47 -10.46 9.87
N TYR A 42 -10.44 -9.72 10.42
CA TYR A 42 -11.31 -8.86 9.63
C TYR A 42 -10.50 -7.79 8.87
N GLU A 43 -9.56 -7.13 9.52
CA GLU A 43 -8.72 -6.11 8.90
C GLU A 43 -7.89 -6.68 7.73
N PHE A 44 -7.27 -7.85 7.91
CA PHE A 44 -6.55 -8.50 6.81
C PHE A 44 -7.45 -8.83 5.63
N LEU A 45 -8.61 -9.41 5.88
CA LEU A 45 -9.57 -9.72 4.82
C LEU A 45 -10.07 -8.46 4.12
N TYR A 46 -10.41 -7.43 4.88
CA TYR A 46 -10.86 -6.15 4.34
C TYR A 46 -9.76 -5.46 3.52
N CYS A 47 -8.55 -5.36 4.05
CA CYS A 47 -7.43 -4.71 3.36
C CYS A 47 -7.02 -5.45 2.09
N ILE A 48 -7.09 -6.79 2.06
CA ILE A 48 -6.73 -7.56 0.87
C ILE A 48 -7.85 -7.51 -0.17
N PHE A 49 -9.10 -7.81 0.22
CA PHE A 49 -10.18 -8.05 -0.75
C PHE A 49 -11.01 -6.80 -1.08
N ALA A 50 -11.13 -5.84 -0.18
CA ALA A 50 -11.87 -4.61 -0.44
C ALA A 50 -10.94 -3.45 -0.85
N VAL A 51 -9.81 -3.26 -0.20
CA VAL A 51 -8.89 -2.15 -0.52
C VAL A 51 -7.90 -2.55 -1.60
N GLY A 52 -7.01 -3.49 -1.31
CA GLY A 52 -5.93 -3.88 -2.21
C GLY A 52 -6.45 -4.42 -3.56
N ALA A 53 -7.52 -5.25 -3.55
CA ALA A 53 -8.08 -5.78 -4.78
C ALA A 53 -8.62 -4.67 -5.69
N VAL A 54 -9.40 -3.74 -5.14
CA VAL A 54 -10.00 -2.64 -5.91
C VAL A 54 -8.92 -1.68 -6.40
N GLU A 55 -8.04 -1.24 -5.52
CA GLU A 55 -7.03 -0.23 -5.87
C GLU A 55 -5.99 -0.78 -6.86
N GLU A 56 -5.47 -1.99 -6.65
CA GLU A 56 -4.49 -2.55 -7.58
C GLU A 56 -5.11 -2.92 -8.93
N PHE A 57 -6.36 -3.38 -8.96
CA PHE A 57 -7.07 -3.62 -10.22
C PHE A 57 -7.26 -2.32 -11.00
N VAL A 58 -7.71 -1.26 -10.35
CA VAL A 58 -7.94 0.04 -10.99
C VAL A 58 -6.63 0.67 -11.44
N PHE A 59 -5.67 0.82 -10.54
CA PHE A 59 -4.46 1.60 -10.83
C PHE A 59 -3.42 0.82 -11.63
N ARG A 60 -3.17 -0.46 -11.32
CA ARG A 60 -2.14 -1.27 -12.02
C ARG A 60 -2.73 -2.12 -13.12
N GLY A 61 -4.03 -2.47 -13.03
CA GLY A 61 -4.74 -3.15 -14.09
C GLY A 61 -5.18 -2.20 -15.20
N LEU A 62 -6.04 -1.24 -14.88
CA LEU A 62 -6.71 -0.40 -15.89
C LEU A 62 -5.93 0.88 -16.23
N ILE A 63 -5.66 1.75 -15.24
CA ILE A 63 -5.09 3.08 -15.46
C ILE A 63 -3.69 2.98 -16.05
N TYR A 64 -2.81 2.19 -15.42
CA TYR A 64 -1.47 1.95 -15.91
C TYR A 64 -1.46 1.44 -17.35
N GLY A 65 -2.30 0.43 -17.65
CA GLY A 65 -2.43 -0.11 -19.00
C GLY A 65 -2.83 0.94 -20.03
N LYS A 66 -3.86 1.72 -19.74
CA LYS A 66 -4.34 2.79 -20.61
C LYS A 66 -3.32 3.89 -20.85
N ILE A 67 -2.62 4.34 -19.82
CA ILE A 67 -1.57 5.35 -19.95
C ILE A 67 -0.42 4.80 -20.82
N ARG A 68 0.00 3.56 -20.60
CA ARG A 68 1.05 2.92 -21.38
C ARG A 68 0.69 2.83 -22.87
N ASP A 69 -0.58 2.49 -23.18
CA ASP A 69 -1.05 2.40 -24.55
C ASP A 69 -1.07 3.78 -25.25
N ILE A 70 -1.45 4.85 -24.52
CA ILE A 70 -1.50 6.22 -25.05
C ILE A 70 -0.08 6.78 -25.27
N PHE A 71 0.82 6.63 -24.32
CA PHE A 71 2.14 7.24 -24.33
C PHE A 71 3.25 6.34 -24.88
N SER A 72 2.91 5.10 -25.27
CA SER A 72 3.84 4.12 -25.85
C SER A 72 5.10 3.88 -24.99
N GLY A 73 4.94 3.87 -23.65
CA GLY A 73 6.09 3.69 -22.77
C GLY A 73 5.75 3.36 -21.33
N GLU A 74 6.67 2.66 -20.66
CA GLU A 74 6.52 2.23 -19.27
C GLU A 74 6.62 3.41 -18.28
N TRP A 75 7.57 4.33 -18.48
CA TRP A 75 7.83 5.43 -17.55
C TRP A 75 6.66 6.41 -17.38
N PRO A 76 6.02 6.89 -18.47
CA PRO A 76 4.81 7.71 -18.34
C PRO A 76 3.70 6.97 -17.58
N ALA A 77 3.52 5.67 -17.85
CA ALA A 77 2.52 4.86 -17.16
C ALA A 77 2.82 4.71 -15.65
N ILE A 78 4.07 4.46 -15.29
CA ILE A 78 4.51 4.37 -13.90
C ILE A 78 4.25 5.70 -13.18
N ILE A 79 4.76 6.81 -13.71
CA ILE A 79 4.71 8.11 -13.05
C ILE A 79 3.26 8.60 -12.91
N LEU A 80 2.50 8.63 -14.01
CA LEU A 80 1.15 9.18 -14.00
C LEU A 80 0.18 8.31 -13.18
N SER A 81 0.25 6.97 -13.28
CA SER A 81 -0.61 6.11 -12.47
C SER A 81 -0.30 6.22 -10.97
N SER A 82 0.96 6.45 -10.60
CA SER A 82 1.38 6.63 -9.21
C SER A 82 0.93 7.98 -8.66
N ILE A 83 1.02 9.05 -9.45
CA ILE A 83 0.52 10.37 -9.07
C ILE A 83 -1.01 10.33 -8.90
N LEU A 84 -1.72 9.70 -9.83
CA LEU A 84 -3.18 9.55 -9.72
C LEU A 84 -3.57 8.71 -8.51
N PHE A 85 -2.81 7.66 -8.20
CA PHE A 85 -3.01 6.85 -7.00
C PHE A 85 -2.90 7.67 -5.72
N GLY A 86 -1.88 8.52 -5.62
CA GLY A 86 -1.76 9.43 -4.48
C GLY A 86 -2.87 10.49 -4.46
N PHE A 87 -3.22 11.03 -5.62
CA PHE A 87 -4.19 12.12 -5.71
C PHE A 87 -5.59 11.75 -5.21
N VAL A 88 -6.04 10.52 -5.42
CA VAL A 88 -7.36 10.08 -4.90
C VAL A 88 -7.41 10.05 -3.37
N HIS A 89 -6.26 10.03 -2.69
CA HIS A 89 -6.18 10.07 -1.24
C HIS A 89 -6.29 11.51 -0.65
N ILE A 90 -6.41 12.54 -1.49
CA ILE A 90 -6.55 13.94 -1.03
C ILE A 90 -7.83 14.13 -0.20
N PHE A 91 -8.86 13.35 -0.48
CA PHE A 91 -10.14 13.44 0.23
C PHE A 91 -10.13 12.79 1.62
N SER A 92 -9.17 11.93 1.89
CA SER A 92 -9.05 11.19 3.16
C SER A 92 -7.86 11.58 4.01
N GLY A 93 -7.00 12.47 3.51
CA GLY A 93 -5.75 12.82 4.17
C GLY A 93 -5.28 14.25 3.90
N ASN A 94 -4.04 14.47 4.22
CA ASN A 94 -3.33 15.72 3.97
C ASN A 94 -2.33 15.56 2.81
N LEU A 95 -1.66 16.64 2.44
CA LEU A 95 -0.66 16.64 1.34
C LEU A 95 0.47 15.61 1.57
N ILE A 96 0.88 15.39 2.81
CA ILE A 96 1.91 14.40 3.16
C ILE A 96 1.43 13.01 2.78
N GLN A 97 0.17 12.69 3.06
CA GLN A 97 -0.43 11.41 2.68
C GLN A 97 -0.49 11.23 1.16
N VAL A 98 -0.89 12.27 0.42
CA VAL A 98 -0.89 12.25 -1.05
C VAL A 98 0.51 11.92 -1.60
N ILE A 99 1.54 12.58 -1.07
CA ILE A 99 2.93 12.33 -1.48
C ILE A 99 3.35 10.90 -1.11
N ALA A 100 3.09 10.47 0.12
CA ALA A 100 3.46 9.14 0.59
C ALA A 100 2.79 8.02 -0.21
N THR A 101 1.48 8.16 -0.50
CA THR A 101 0.74 7.18 -1.32
C THR A 101 1.15 7.21 -2.79
N SER A 102 1.54 8.38 -3.34
CA SER A 102 2.15 8.45 -4.68
C SER A 102 3.48 7.68 -4.74
N ILE A 103 4.33 7.84 -3.72
CA ILE A 103 5.60 7.10 -3.62
C ILE A 103 5.33 5.59 -3.47
N LEU A 104 4.37 5.21 -2.63
CA LEU A 104 3.95 3.81 -2.49
C LEU A 104 3.47 3.24 -3.84
N GLY A 105 2.69 4.04 -4.58
CA GLY A 105 2.25 3.71 -5.93
C GLY A 105 3.40 3.45 -6.89
N LEU A 106 4.42 4.31 -6.85
CA LEU A 106 5.65 4.16 -7.63
C LEU A 106 6.40 2.87 -7.27
N ILE A 107 6.55 2.58 -5.98
CA ILE A 107 7.21 1.37 -5.49
C ILE A 107 6.50 0.12 -6.03
N PHE A 108 5.17 0.03 -5.93
CA PHE A 108 4.41 -1.10 -6.46
C PHE A 108 4.55 -1.28 -7.98
N CYS A 109 4.57 -0.19 -8.74
CA CYS A 109 4.84 -0.26 -10.18
C CYS A 109 6.25 -0.80 -10.47
N LEU A 110 7.26 -0.31 -9.74
CA LEU A 110 8.64 -0.76 -9.91
C LEU A 110 8.85 -2.22 -9.50
N ILE A 111 8.25 -2.65 -8.40
CA ILE A 111 8.27 -4.05 -7.94
C ILE A 111 7.68 -4.96 -9.04
N ARG A 112 6.50 -4.59 -9.57
CA ARG A 112 5.87 -5.34 -10.66
C ARG A 112 6.74 -5.44 -11.91
N LEU A 113 7.44 -4.37 -12.25
CA LEU A 113 8.27 -4.30 -13.45
C LEU A 113 9.61 -5.05 -13.30
N LYS A 114 10.21 -4.96 -12.11
CA LYS A 114 11.59 -5.43 -11.87
C LYS A 114 11.68 -6.83 -11.30
N ILE A 115 10.65 -7.29 -10.57
CA ILE A 115 10.68 -8.59 -9.91
C ILE A 115 9.90 -9.59 -10.75
N SER A 116 10.61 -10.56 -11.32
CA SER A 116 10.03 -11.68 -12.06
C SER A 116 9.05 -12.46 -11.18
N GLY A 117 7.87 -12.79 -11.73
CA GLY A 117 6.82 -13.55 -11.03
C GLY A 117 5.87 -12.69 -10.18
N ILE A 118 6.09 -11.37 -10.05
CA ILE A 118 5.11 -10.46 -9.44
C ILE A 118 4.00 -10.15 -10.46
N THR A 119 2.78 -10.42 -10.06
CA THR A 119 1.56 -10.16 -10.84
C THR A 119 0.69 -9.13 -10.13
N THR A 120 -0.38 -8.65 -10.76
CA THR A 120 -1.37 -7.80 -10.10
C THR A 120 -1.95 -8.48 -8.85
N LEU A 121 -2.17 -9.80 -8.90
CA LEU A 121 -2.60 -10.56 -7.72
C LEU A 121 -1.56 -10.51 -6.59
N SER A 122 -0.27 -10.59 -6.92
CA SER A 122 0.80 -10.44 -5.92
C SER A 122 0.76 -9.06 -5.28
N LEU A 123 0.52 -8.00 -6.08
CA LEU A 123 0.40 -6.64 -5.55
C LEU A 123 -0.85 -6.45 -4.69
N ILE A 124 -1.98 -7.08 -5.01
CA ILE A 124 -3.18 -7.09 -4.15
C ILE A 124 -2.83 -7.60 -2.76
N PHE A 125 -2.12 -8.72 -2.68
CA PHE A 125 -1.68 -9.27 -1.38
C PHE A 125 -0.62 -8.38 -0.71
N ALA A 126 0.34 -7.85 -1.46
CA ALA A 126 1.34 -6.94 -0.91
C ALA A 126 0.70 -5.70 -0.30
N HIS A 127 -0.19 -5.06 -1.03
CA HIS A 127 -0.89 -3.86 -0.60
C HIS A 127 -1.81 -4.14 0.61
N GLY A 128 -2.63 -5.19 0.52
CA GLY A 128 -3.54 -5.55 1.60
C GLY A 128 -2.81 -5.92 2.90
N VAL A 129 -1.73 -6.70 2.80
CA VAL A 129 -0.89 -7.05 3.95
C VAL A 129 -0.20 -5.82 4.51
N TYR A 130 0.38 -4.96 3.67
CA TYR A 130 0.98 -3.69 4.10
C TYR A 130 -0.02 -2.85 4.91
N ASN A 131 -1.22 -2.62 4.39
CA ASN A 131 -2.25 -1.82 5.05
C ASN A 131 -2.72 -2.45 6.38
N ALA A 132 -2.96 -3.75 6.41
CA ALA A 132 -3.38 -4.45 7.63
C ALA A 132 -2.29 -4.40 8.71
N MET A 133 -1.02 -4.53 8.32
CA MET A 133 0.11 -4.48 9.25
C MET A 133 0.30 -3.11 9.92
N ILE A 134 -0.17 -2.00 9.33
CA ILE A 134 -0.19 -0.69 9.99
C ILE A 134 -0.96 -0.80 11.32
N SER A 135 -2.16 -1.39 11.28
CA SER A 135 -3.00 -1.58 12.47
C SER A 135 -2.40 -2.58 13.46
N VAL A 136 -1.68 -3.60 12.97
CA VAL A 136 -0.97 -4.56 13.83
C VAL A 136 0.15 -3.87 14.61
N TRP A 137 1.04 -3.15 13.91
CA TRP A 137 2.13 -2.42 14.55
C TRP A 137 1.61 -1.39 15.55
N ALA A 138 0.58 -0.64 15.16
CA ALA A 138 -0.05 0.34 16.02
C ALA A 138 -0.66 -0.30 17.28
N SER A 139 -1.28 -1.48 17.18
CA SER A 139 -1.89 -2.17 18.32
C SER A 139 -0.87 -2.80 19.27
N ILE A 140 0.30 -3.22 18.76
CA ILE A 140 1.34 -3.88 19.55
C ILE A 140 2.24 -2.84 20.23
N PHE A 141 2.73 -1.85 19.49
CA PHE A 141 3.79 -0.97 19.96
C PHE A 141 3.29 0.36 20.53
N LEU A 142 2.02 0.73 20.28
CA LEU A 142 1.47 2.01 20.73
C LEU A 142 0.38 1.88 21.80
N LYS A 143 0.36 0.78 22.53
CA LYS A 143 -0.49 0.62 23.70
C LYS A 143 0.05 1.51 24.82
N GLY A 144 -0.27 2.78 24.79
CA GLY A 144 0.08 3.67 25.93
C GLY A 144 0.66 5.04 25.60
N MET A 145 0.62 5.47 24.34
CA MET A 145 0.85 6.90 24.04
C MET A 145 -0.47 7.63 23.84
#